data_0be1f467d920b9c60a232c08cbec220c
#
_entry.id   0be1f467d920b9c60a232c08cbec220c
#
_cell.length_a   1.000
_cell.length_b   1.000
_cell.length_c   1.000
_cell.angle_alpha   90.00
_cell.angle_beta   90.00
_cell.angle_gamma   90.00
#
_symmetry.space_group_name_H-M   'P 1'
#
loop_
_entity.id
_entity.type
_entity.pdbx_description
1 polymer ?
#
loop_
_entity_poly.entity_id
_entity_poly.type
_entity_poly.pdbx_seq_one_letter_code
_entity_poly.pdbx_strand_id
1 'polypeptide(L)'
;HFVPECKFCNKCVSMRIDVANYKFSKSEKRVISKNKDTKLYIRPPSVTMEHLNLYDKYHRFMNDKKDWPYTAISPDEYMKSYVETKEEYAKEFLYIKDDKLIGVALVDILPKSISAIYCYYDHAYSDLSIGKFSILAQIKIAKELDIPYIYLGYWIKDHFSMGYKEAYSPFEILKNRPNLSESSIWEKKES
;
A
#
# COMPACT_ATOMS: atom_id res chain seq x y z
N HIS A 1 -12.87 -0.81 -3.59
CA HIS A 1 -12.16 -2.04 -3.21
C HIS A 1 -12.05 -2.97 -4.41
N PHE A 2 -10.85 -3.52 -4.67
CA PHE A 2 -10.68 -4.54 -5.71
C PHE A 2 -11.24 -5.86 -5.19
N VAL A 3 -12.16 -6.46 -5.96
CA VAL A 3 -12.69 -7.80 -5.71
C VAL A 3 -12.25 -8.68 -6.86
N PRO A 4 -11.73 -9.90 -6.62
CA PRO A 4 -11.40 -10.83 -7.68
C PRO A 4 -12.66 -11.24 -8.45
N GLU A 5 -12.69 -11.01 -9.77
CA GLU A 5 -13.85 -11.28 -10.63
C GLU A 5 -13.80 -12.67 -11.33
N CYS A 6 -12.71 -13.41 -11.17
CA CYS A 6 -12.52 -14.71 -11.81
C CYS A 6 -13.45 -15.77 -11.22
N LYS A 7 -14.45 -16.23 -11.97
CA LYS A 7 -15.53 -17.15 -11.51
C LYS A 7 -15.03 -18.47 -10.90
N PHE A 8 -13.89 -18.99 -11.33
CA PHE A 8 -13.36 -20.31 -10.92
C PHE A 8 -11.94 -20.25 -10.35
N CYS A 9 -11.38 -19.07 -10.14
CA CYS A 9 -10.01 -18.90 -9.68
C CYS A 9 -9.97 -18.64 -8.16
N ASN A 10 -9.17 -19.41 -7.43
CA ASN A 10 -8.97 -19.26 -5.98
C ASN A 10 -7.56 -18.79 -5.59
N LYS A 11 -6.78 -18.29 -6.56
CA LYS A 11 -5.37 -17.91 -6.33
C LYS A 11 -5.19 -16.63 -5.51
N CYS A 12 -6.14 -15.69 -5.56
CA CYS A 12 -6.09 -14.46 -4.78
C CYS A 12 -6.40 -14.75 -3.33
N VAL A 13 -5.42 -14.66 -2.44
CA VAL A 13 -5.60 -14.82 -1.00
C VAL A 13 -5.29 -13.50 -0.30
N SER A 14 -6.06 -13.15 0.73
CA SER A 14 -5.76 -11.98 1.54
C SER A 14 -4.49 -12.22 2.33
N MET A 15 -3.67 -11.17 2.45
CA MET A 15 -2.37 -11.20 3.11
C MET A 15 -2.25 -10.08 4.11
N ARG A 16 -1.63 -10.38 5.27
CA ARG A 16 -1.26 -9.38 6.26
C ARG A 16 0.15 -9.62 6.81
N ILE A 17 0.85 -8.53 7.13
CA ILE A 17 2.16 -8.56 7.77
C ILE A 17 1.95 -8.70 9.29
N ASP A 18 2.70 -9.59 9.94
CA ASP A 18 2.81 -9.69 11.41
C ASP A 18 3.81 -8.63 11.90
N VAL A 19 3.30 -7.47 12.31
CA VAL A 19 4.10 -6.30 12.69
C VAL A 19 4.90 -6.55 13.95
N ALA A 20 4.34 -7.28 14.92
CA ALA A 20 5.00 -7.54 16.20
C ALA A 20 6.30 -8.33 16.02
N ASN A 21 6.30 -9.29 15.11
CA ASN A 21 7.44 -10.15 14.81
C ASN A 21 8.31 -9.63 13.65
N TYR A 22 7.93 -8.52 13.02
CA TYR A 22 8.66 -7.98 11.86
C TYR A 22 10.01 -7.40 12.25
N LYS A 23 11.07 -7.82 11.54
CA LYS A 23 12.44 -7.32 11.71
C LYS A 23 12.96 -6.76 10.40
N PHE A 24 13.28 -5.46 10.38
CA PHE A 24 13.85 -4.83 9.20
C PHE A 24 15.18 -5.46 8.78
N SER A 25 15.23 -5.96 7.56
CA SER A 25 16.44 -6.48 6.92
C SER A 25 17.47 -5.38 6.64
N LYS A 26 18.71 -5.77 6.30
CA LYS A 26 19.76 -4.82 5.91
C LYS A 26 19.36 -4.00 4.67
N SER A 27 18.70 -4.64 3.69
CA SER A 27 18.25 -3.95 2.48
C SER A 27 17.15 -2.93 2.76
N GLU A 28 16.22 -3.23 3.67
CA GLU A 28 15.15 -2.33 4.08
C GLU A 28 15.67 -1.14 4.89
N LYS A 29 16.61 -1.38 5.80
CA LYS A 29 17.31 -0.30 6.51
C LYS A 29 18.03 0.65 5.55
N ARG A 30 18.59 0.14 4.43
CA ARG A 30 19.17 1.00 3.38
C ARG A 30 18.10 1.85 2.67
N VAL A 31 16.92 1.29 2.37
CA VAL A 31 15.80 2.05 1.79
C VAL A 31 15.35 3.15 2.76
N ILE A 32 15.18 2.83 4.04
CA ILE A 32 14.82 3.81 5.08
C ILE A 32 15.89 4.93 5.15
N SER A 33 17.17 4.56 5.17
CA SER A 33 18.28 5.52 5.22
C SER A 33 18.34 6.44 3.99
N LYS A 34 18.06 5.93 2.79
CA LYS A 34 17.99 6.74 1.57
C LYS A 34 16.89 7.79 1.61
N ASN A 35 15.83 7.50 2.35
CA ASN A 35 14.67 8.38 2.51
C ASN A 35 14.72 9.25 3.78
N LYS A 36 15.86 9.38 4.45
CA LYS A 36 16.00 10.18 5.68
C LYS A 36 15.59 11.66 5.51
N ASP A 37 15.77 12.21 4.31
CA ASP A 37 15.42 13.58 3.96
C ASP A 37 14.04 13.69 3.27
N THR A 38 13.32 12.58 3.13
CA THR A 38 11.93 12.55 2.66
C THR A 38 11.00 12.81 3.85
N LYS A 39 10.30 13.95 3.83
CA LYS A 39 9.30 14.28 4.85
C LYS A 39 8.04 13.46 4.62
N LEU A 40 7.50 12.89 5.68
CA LEU A 40 6.22 12.17 5.69
C LEU A 40 5.18 12.98 6.44
N TYR A 41 4.07 13.29 5.77
CA TYR A 41 2.89 13.90 6.37
C TYR A 41 1.72 12.92 6.33
N ILE A 42 0.99 12.81 7.43
CA ILE A 42 -0.19 11.95 7.55
C ILE A 42 -1.37 12.86 7.85
N ARG A 43 -2.41 12.79 7.02
CA ARG A 43 -3.60 13.62 7.17
C ARG A 43 -4.85 12.92 6.56
N PRO A 44 -6.06 13.45 6.76
CA PRO A 44 -7.24 13.00 6.00
C PRO A 44 -6.99 13.11 4.49
N PRO A 45 -7.53 12.18 3.67
CA PRO A 45 -7.37 12.22 2.21
C PRO A 45 -7.89 13.52 1.61
N SER A 46 -7.22 14.00 0.59
CA SER A 46 -7.61 15.22 -0.12
C SER A 46 -7.37 15.09 -1.63
N VAL A 47 -7.95 16.01 -2.40
CA VAL A 47 -7.65 16.15 -3.82
C VAL A 47 -7.05 17.52 -4.09
N THR A 48 -5.89 17.55 -4.75
CA THR A 48 -5.24 18.77 -5.24
C THR A 48 -4.70 18.53 -6.64
N MET A 49 -4.33 19.57 -7.34
CA MET A 49 -3.68 19.43 -8.65
C MET A 49 -2.37 18.64 -8.58
N GLU A 50 -1.64 18.71 -7.47
CA GLU A 50 -0.42 17.93 -7.27
C GLU A 50 -0.73 16.42 -7.19
N HIS A 51 -1.81 16.03 -6.49
CA HIS A 51 -2.27 14.64 -6.45
C HIS A 51 -2.62 14.12 -7.84
N LEU A 52 -3.43 14.88 -8.59
CA LEU A 52 -3.88 14.51 -9.92
C LEU A 52 -2.71 14.39 -10.91
N ASN A 53 -1.79 15.36 -10.89
CA ASN A 53 -0.60 15.34 -11.75
C ASN A 53 0.31 14.17 -11.43
N LEU A 54 0.51 13.86 -10.14
CA LEU A 54 1.34 12.73 -9.71
C LEU A 54 0.67 11.39 -10.05
N TYR A 55 -0.64 11.29 -9.85
CA TYR A 55 -1.44 10.13 -10.21
C TYR A 55 -1.36 9.84 -11.71
N ASP A 56 -1.60 10.86 -12.53
CA ASP A 56 -1.52 10.77 -13.99
C ASP A 56 -0.11 10.34 -14.46
N LYS A 57 0.93 11.00 -13.94
CA LYS A 57 2.33 10.67 -14.22
C LYS A 57 2.67 9.21 -13.89
N TYR A 58 2.21 8.71 -12.73
CA TYR A 58 2.42 7.34 -12.32
C TYR A 58 1.73 6.36 -13.27
N HIS A 59 0.46 6.59 -13.62
CA HIS A 59 -0.31 5.67 -14.46
C HIS A 59 0.16 5.66 -15.90
N ARG A 60 0.59 6.79 -16.46
CA ARG A 60 1.24 6.83 -17.79
C ARG A 60 2.49 5.97 -17.80
N PHE A 61 3.35 6.12 -16.79
CA PHE A 61 4.55 5.30 -16.68
C PHE A 61 4.22 3.80 -16.54
N MET A 62 3.18 3.45 -15.79
CA MET A 62 2.77 2.05 -15.63
C MET A 62 2.12 1.48 -16.90
N ASN A 63 1.41 2.30 -17.67
CA ASN A 63 0.93 1.93 -18.99
C ASN A 63 2.10 1.59 -19.91
N ASP A 64 3.08 2.48 -20.05
CA ASP A 64 4.23 2.28 -20.94
C ASP A 64 5.10 1.08 -20.52
N LYS A 65 5.22 0.82 -19.21
CA LYS A 65 6.10 -0.22 -18.67
C LYS A 65 5.45 -1.58 -18.50
N LYS A 66 4.14 -1.64 -18.28
CA LYS A 66 3.41 -2.87 -17.88
C LYS A 66 2.09 -3.08 -18.62
N ASP A 67 1.82 -2.28 -19.65
CA ASP A 67 0.58 -2.33 -20.43
C ASP A 67 -0.69 -2.19 -19.53
N TRP A 68 -0.60 -1.41 -18.44
CA TRP A 68 -1.77 -1.15 -17.63
C TRP A 68 -2.73 -0.24 -18.39
N PRO A 69 -4.05 -0.53 -18.40
CA PRO A 69 -5.02 0.39 -18.98
C PRO A 69 -4.86 1.77 -18.35
N TYR A 70 -4.71 2.79 -19.19
CA TYR A 70 -4.57 4.16 -18.74
C TYR A 70 -5.77 4.99 -19.21
N THR A 71 -6.37 5.68 -18.26
CA THR A 71 -7.32 6.78 -18.48
C THR A 71 -7.01 7.87 -17.46
N ALA A 72 -6.94 9.11 -17.92
CA ALA A 72 -6.75 10.24 -17.02
C ALA A 72 -7.91 10.32 -16.02
N ILE A 73 -7.60 10.49 -14.74
CA ILE A 73 -8.61 10.61 -13.70
C ILE A 73 -9.05 12.07 -13.57
N SER A 74 -10.36 12.32 -13.55
CA SER A 74 -10.89 13.64 -13.23
C SER A 74 -10.83 13.92 -11.72
N PRO A 75 -10.89 15.21 -11.29
CA PRO A 75 -10.97 15.55 -9.87
C PRO A 75 -12.15 14.88 -9.16
N ASP A 76 -13.31 14.80 -9.83
CA ASP A 76 -14.51 14.17 -9.28
C ASP A 76 -14.35 12.65 -9.11
N GLU A 77 -13.74 11.98 -10.08
CA GLU A 77 -13.45 10.54 -9.99
C GLU A 77 -12.45 10.25 -8.89
N TYR A 78 -11.39 11.06 -8.77
CA TYR A 78 -10.42 10.93 -7.67
C TYR A 78 -11.09 11.17 -6.32
N MET A 79 -11.92 12.22 -6.20
CA MET A 79 -12.69 12.52 -5.00
C MET A 79 -13.53 11.31 -4.58
N LYS A 80 -14.35 10.78 -5.50
CA LYS A 80 -15.24 9.62 -5.23
C LYS A 80 -14.48 8.36 -4.88
N SER A 81 -13.33 8.12 -5.53
CA SER A 81 -12.58 6.87 -5.38
C SER A 81 -11.76 6.83 -4.09
N TYR A 82 -11.25 7.98 -3.62
CA TYR A 82 -10.19 8.03 -2.63
C TYR A 82 -10.40 9.01 -1.47
N VAL A 83 -11.31 9.99 -1.61
CA VAL A 83 -11.46 11.09 -0.64
C VAL A 83 -12.84 11.12 0.02
N GLU A 84 -13.89 10.72 -0.69
CA GLU A 84 -15.28 10.89 -0.28
C GLU A 84 -15.69 10.12 0.98
N THR A 85 -14.83 9.19 1.41
CA THR A 85 -14.99 8.55 2.72
C THR A 85 -14.76 9.59 3.83
N LYS A 86 -15.81 9.85 4.63
CA LYS A 86 -15.75 10.79 5.77
C LYS A 86 -15.23 10.12 7.06
N GLU A 87 -14.71 8.92 6.93
CA GLU A 87 -14.31 8.12 8.07
C GLU A 87 -12.96 8.58 8.62
N GLU A 88 -12.86 8.74 9.92
CA GLU A 88 -11.65 9.20 10.60
C GLU A 88 -10.45 8.27 10.42
N TYR A 89 -10.67 6.99 10.13
CA TYR A 89 -9.60 6.03 9.90
C TYR A 89 -8.91 6.19 8.53
N ALA A 90 -9.56 6.81 7.55
CA ALA A 90 -8.97 7.04 6.24
C ALA A 90 -7.88 8.13 6.31
N LYS A 91 -6.69 7.80 5.84
CA LYS A 91 -5.51 8.68 5.84
C LYS A 91 -4.80 8.64 4.50
N GLU A 92 -4.14 9.75 4.17
CA GLU A 92 -3.13 9.78 3.13
C GLU A 92 -1.75 10.04 3.74
N PHE A 93 -0.77 9.33 3.24
CA PHE A 93 0.65 9.52 3.54
C PHE A 93 1.27 10.26 2.38
N LEU A 94 1.72 11.49 2.61
CA LEU A 94 2.36 12.33 1.61
C LEU A 94 3.87 12.28 1.80
N TYR A 95 4.56 11.86 0.76
CA TYR A 95 6.03 11.83 0.71
C TYR A 95 6.53 13.05 -0.01
N ILE A 96 7.17 13.95 0.72
CA ILE A 96 7.67 15.23 0.20
C ILE A 96 9.21 15.22 0.21
N LYS A 97 9.83 15.54 -0.91
CA LYS A 97 11.27 15.73 -1.03
C LYS A 97 11.56 16.97 -1.84
N ASP A 98 12.47 17.81 -1.34
CA ASP A 98 12.85 19.10 -1.96
C ASP A 98 11.59 19.94 -2.30
N ASP A 99 10.66 20.01 -1.33
CA ASP A 99 9.35 20.66 -1.37
C ASP A 99 8.42 20.21 -2.53
N LYS A 100 8.66 19.02 -3.07
CA LYS A 100 7.81 18.39 -4.09
C LYS A 100 7.11 17.16 -3.54
N LEU A 101 5.85 16.99 -3.91
CA LEU A 101 5.10 15.75 -3.67
C LEU A 101 5.61 14.65 -4.62
N ILE A 102 6.30 13.65 -4.05
CA ILE A 102 6.91 12.57 -4.81
C ILE A 102 6.21 11.21 -4.65
N GLY A 103 5.27 11.12 -3.71
CA GLY A 103 4.49 9.90 -3.51
C GLY A 103 3.29 10.15 -2.61
N VAL A 104 2.25 9.37 -2.83
CA VAL A 104 1.03 9.33 -2.00
C VAL A 104 0.70 7.88 -1.72
N ALA A 105 0.41 7.55 -0.46
CA ALA A 105 -0.21 6.28 -0.13
C ALA A 105 -1.53 6.52 0.62
N LEU A 106 -2.56 5.84 0.17
CA LEU A 106 -3.89 5.84 0.80
C LEU A 106 -3.98 4.64 1.71
N VAL A 107 -4.32 4.86 2.96
CA VAL A 107 -4.35 3.83 3.99
C VAL A 107 -5.54 4.04 4.93
N ASP A 108 -6.06 2.94 5.47
CA ASP A 108 -6.97 2.99 6.60
C ASP A 108 -6.20 2.60 7.87
N ILE A 109 -6.22 3.47 8.87
CA ILE A 109 -5.61 3.21 10.18
C ILE A 109 -6.71 2.90 11.18
N LEU A 110 -6.79 1.66 11.60
CA LEU A 110 -7.75 1.12 12.53
C LEU A 110 -7.05 0.71 13.84
N PRO A 111 -7.75 0.56 14.97
CA PRO A 111 -7.11 0.24 16.26
C PRO A 111 -6.26 -1.03 16.28
N LYS A 112 -6.54 -1.99 15.39
CA LYS A 112 -5.83 -3.28 15.32
C LYS A 112 -5.21 -3.59 13.96
N SER A 113 -5.28 -2.66 13.01
CA SER A 113 -4.74 -2.90 11.67
C SER A 113 -4.52 -1.61 10.88
N ILE A 114 -3.57 -1.66 9.97
CA ILE A 114 -3.47 -0.73 8.85
C ILE A 114 -3.86 -1.48 7.59
N SER A 115 -4.69 -0.89 6.73
CA SER A 115 -4.98 -1.41 5.39
C SER A 115 -4.30 -0.53 4.35
N ALA A 116 -3.34 -1.08 3.62
CA ALA A 116 -2.70 -0.40 2.50
C ALA A 116 -3.63 -0.47 1.28
N ILE A 117 -4.28 0.65 0.97
CA ILE A 117 -5.29 0.71 -0.09
C ILE A 117 -4.65 0.91 -1.45
N TYR A 118 -3.86 1.98 -1.60
CA TYR A 118 -3.23 2.32 -2.85
C TYR A 118 -1.95 3.14 -2.63
N CYS A 119 -0.99 3.03 -3.55
CA CYS A 119 0.22 3.87 -3.52
C CYS A 119 0.65 4.20 -4.95
N TYR A 120 0.88 5.49 -5.21
CA TYR A 120 1.42 5.99 -6.47
C TYR A 120 2.53 7.00 -6.19
N TYR A 121 3.51 7.09 -7.08
CA TYR A 121 4.72 7.87 -6.84
C TYR A 121 5.43 8.26 -8.13
N ASP A 122 6.29 9.25 -8.05
CA ASP A 122 7.10 9.72 -9.16
C ASP A 122 8.27 8.78 -9.43
N HIS A 123 8.30 8.16 -10.60
CA HIS A 123 9.38 7.27 -11.02
C HIS A 123 10.72 7.99 -11.29
N ALA A 124 10.73 9.32 -11.39
CA ALA A 124 11.96 10.09 -11.42
C ALA A 124 12.79 9.92 -10.14
N TYR A 125 12.14 9.51 -9.02
CA TYR A 125 12.78 9.20 -7.74
C TYR A 125 12.90 7.69 -7.50
N SER A 126 13.11 6.90 -8.55
CA SER A 126 13.17 5.43 -8.48
C SER A 126 14.29 4.89 -7.57
N ASP A 127 15.41 5.64 -7.44
CA ASP A 127 16.52 5.36 -6.54
C ASP A 127 16.11 5.34 -5.05
N LEU A 128 15.08 6.10 -4.68
CA LEU A 128 14.50 6.15 -3.33
C LEU A 128 13.59 4.96 -3.04
N SER A 129 13.13 4.21 -4.06
CA SER A 129 12.24 3.06 -3.91
C SER A 129 10.97 3.42 -3.11
N ILE A 130 10.28 4.51 -3.48
CA ILE A 130 9.16 5.09 -2.71
C ILE A 130 8.06 4.06 -2.41
N GLY A 131 7.69 3.21 -3.37
CA GLY A 131 6.69 2.16 -3.13
C GLY A 131 7.09 1.19 -2.00
N LYS A 132 8.38 0.79 -1.94
CA LYS A 132 8.90 -0.03 -0.83
C LYS A 132 8.99 0.78 0.46
N PHE A 133 9.50 1.99 0.39
CA PHE A 133 9.58 2.90 1.54
C PHE A 133 8.23 3.15 2.18
N SER A 134 7.17 3.29 1.38
CA SER A 134 5.81 3.48 1.87
C SER A 134 5.34 2.33 2.77
N ILE A 135 5.57 1.09 2.39
CA ILE A 135 5.22 -0.07 3.22
C ILE A 135 6.08 -0.09 4.50
N LEU A 136 7.39 0.20 4.39
CA LEU A 136 8.29 0.24 5.56
C LEU A 136 7.91 1.36 6.54
N ALA A 137 7.45 2.50 6.04
CA ALA A 137 6.94 3.60 6.86
C ALA A 137 5.66 3.19 7.60
N GLN A 138 4.73 2.50 6.93
CA GLN A 138 3.52 1.96 7.57
C GLN A 138 3.87 0.94 8.66
N ILE A 139 4.85 0.05 8.42
CA ILE A 139 5.31 -0.91 9.43
C ILE A 139 5.89 -0.18 10.65
N LYS A 140 6.68 0.87 10.44
CA LYS A 140 7.26 1.68 11.52
C LYS A 140 6.16 2.33 12.35
N ILE A 141 5.19 2.97 11.70
CA ILE A 141 4.05 3.61 12.36
C ILE A 141 3.19 2.59 13.11
N ALA A 142 2.91 1.43 12.50
CA ALA A 142 2.17 0.37 13.15
C ALA A 142 2.87 -0.11 14.44
N LYS A 143 4.21 -0.21 14.44
CA LYS A 143 5.00 -0.52 15.66
C LYS A 143 4.90 0.58 16.71
N GLU A 144 4.94 1.84 16.31
CA GLU A 144 4.85 3.00 17.21
C GLU A 144 3.44 3.13 17.85
N LEU A 145 2.41 2.64 17.16
CA LEU A 145 1.00 2.66 17.60
C LEU A 145 0.53 1.33 18.20
N ASP A 146 1.41 0.35 18.37
CA ASP A 146 1.08 -1.01 18.84
C ASP A 146 0.01 -1.71 17.97
N ILE A 147 -0.04 -1.39 16.68
CA ILE A 147 -0.94 -2.03 15.73
C ILE A 147 -0.33 -3.35 15.23
N PRO A 148 -1.02 -4.49 15.46
CA PRO A 148 -0.42 -5.82 15.21
C PRO A 148 -0.31 -6.20 13.74
N TYR A 149 -1.16 -5.67 12.84
CA TYR A 149 -1.23 -6.14 11.47
C TYR A 149 -1.28 -5.03 10.43
N ILE A 150 -0.63 -5.29 9.28
CA ILE A 150 -0.80 -4.49 8.05
C ILE A 150 -1.34 -5.38 6.94
N TYR A 151 -2.50 -5.03 6.39
CA TYR A 151 -3.12 -5.72 5.26
C TYR A 151 -2.62 -5.12 3.95
N LEU A 152 -1.96 -5.94 3.13
CA LEU A 152 -1.48 -5.54 1.80
C LEU A 152 -2.46 -5.90 0.66
N GLY A 153 -3.69 -6.26 1.01
CA GLY A 153 -4.68 -6.73 0.05
C GLY A 153 -4.41 -8.17 -0.43
N TYR A 154 -4.66 -8.45 -1.69
CA TYR A 154 -4.48 -9.79 -2.23
C TYR A 154 -3.03 -10.08 -2.59
N TRP A 155 -2.62 -11.32 -2.35
CA TRP A 155 -1.37 -11.92 -2.78
C TRP A 155 -1.65 -13.13 -3.67
N ILE A 156 -0.80 -13.34 -4.66
CA ILE A 156 -0.82 -14.52 -5.53
C ILE A 156 0.63 -14.99 -5.60
N LYS A 157 0.85 -16.23 -5.22
CA LYS A 157 2.17 -16.86 -5.26
C LYS A 157 2.73 -16.84 -6.69
N ASP A 158 4.02 -16.53 -6.82
CA ASP A 158 4.76 -16.50 -8.09
C ASP A 158 4.18 -15.55 -9.15
N HIS A 159 3.35 -14.58 -8.75
CA HIS A 159 2.76 -13.63 -9.68
C HIS A 159 3.66 -12.38 -9.85
N PHE A 160 3.92 -12.01 -11.11
CA PHE A 160 4.86 -10.92 -11.46
C PHE A 160 4.56 -9.55 -10.82
N SER A 161 3.29 -9.25 -10.52
CA SER A 161 2.88 -7.97 -9.92
C SER A 161 2.42 -8.06 -8.47
N MET A 162 2.21 -9.27 -7.91
CA MET A 162 1.71 -9.45 -6.55
C MET A 162 2.64 -10.27 -5.66
N GLY A 163 3.54 -11.08 -6.24
CA GLY A 163 4.49 -11.92 -5.53
C GLY A 163 5.47 -11.14 -4.64
N TYR A 164 5.81 -9.90 -5.04
CA TYR A 164 6.74 -9.06 -4.27
C TYR A 164 6.34 -8.87 -2.79
N LYS A 165 5.07 -9.06 -2.45
CA LYS A 165 4.54 -8.85 -1.09
C LYS A 165 5.11 -9.85 -0.08
N GLU A 166 5.50 -11.06 -0.51
CA GLU A 166 6.11 -12.09 0.35
C GLU A 166 7.48 -11.67 0.91
N ALA A 167 8.12 -10.66 0.29
CA ALA A 167 9.36 -10.08 0.82
C ALA A 167 9.18 -9.36 2.18
N TYR A 168 7.93 -9.08 2.59
CA TYR A 168 7.61 -8.48 3.89
C TYR A 168 7.25 -9.56 4.91
N SER A 169 8.24 -10.36 5.29
CA SER A 169 8.10 -11.50 6.22
C SER A 169 8.46 -11.10 7.66
N PRO A 170 7.82 -11.68 8.71
CA PRO A 170 6.78 -12.71 8.62
C PRO A 170 5.41 -12.15 8.21
N PHE A 171 4.67 -12.94 7.47
CA PHE A 171 3.33 -12.59 7.03
C PHE A 171 2.36 -13.77 7.22
N GLU A 172 1.06 -13.47 7.14
CA GLU A 172 0.00 -14.45 7.23
C GLU A 172 -0.90 -14.38 6.00
N ILE A 173 -1.41 -15.51 5.56
CA ILE A 173 -2.38 -15.62 4.49
C ILE A 173 -3.71 -16.19 5.02
N LEU A 174 -4.83 -15.69 4.48
CA LEU A 174 -6.14 -16.17 4.81
C LEU A 174 -6.40 -17.52 4.12
N LYS A 175 -6.63 -18.57 4.89
CA LYS A 175 -6.84 -19.95 4.38
C LYS A 175 -8.24 -20.21 3.86
N ASN A 176 -9.21 -19.57 4.47
CA ASN A 176 -10.62 -19.70 4.10
C ASN A 176 -11.14 -18.38 3.53
N ARG A 177 -12.33 -18.41 2.97
CA ARG A 177 -13.08 -17.23 2.56
C ARG A 177 -14.32 -17.12 3.45
N PRO A 178 -14.12 -16.71 4.72
CA PRO A 178 -15.19 -16.74 5.71
C PRO A 178 -16.29 -15.74 5.34
N ASN A 179 -17.53 -16.13 5.58
CA ASN A 179 -18.65 -15.20 5.67
C ASN A 179 -18.52 -14.35 6.94
N LEU A 180 -19.33 -13.31 7.07
CA LEU A 180 -19.28 -12.39 8.23
C LEU A 180 -19.47 -13.08 9.59
N SER A 181 -20.16 -14.23 9.61
CA SER A 181 -20.42 -15.04 10.82
C SER A 181 -19.34 -16.10 11.09
N GLU A 182 -18.40 -16.29 10.20
CA GLU A 182 -17.36 -17.32 10.30
C GLU A 182 -16.04 -16.75 10.78
N SER A 183 -15.29 -17.55 11.51
CA SER A 183 -13.95 -17.16 11.96
C SER A 183 -12.94 -17.22 10.83
N SER A 184 -12.10 -16.19 10.74
CA SER A 184 -10.96 -16.14 9.82
C SER A 184 -9.85 -17.07 10.29
N ILE A 185 -9.32 -17.89 9.40
CA ILE A 185 -8.18 -18.79 9.66
C ILE A 185 -6.95 -18.23 8.94
N TRP A 186 -5.96 -17.79 9.72
CA TRP A 186 -4.71 -17.22 9.20
C TRP A 186 -3.57 -18.21 9.36
N GLU A 187 -2.84 -18.45 8.29
CA GLU A 187 -1.66 -19.30 8.26
C GLU A 187 -0.39 -18.44 8.17
N LYS A 188 0.52 -18.64 9.12
CA LYS A 188 1.83 -17.99 9.11
C LYS A 188 2.68 -18.51 7.96
N LYS A 189 3.40 -17.60 7.32
CA LYS A 189 4.42 -17.89 6.31
C LYS A 189 5.71 -17.20 6.73
N GLU A 190 6.77 -17.98 6.70
CA GLU A 190 8.15 -17.52 6.87
C GLU A 190 8.86 -17.72 5.53
N SER A 191 9.61 -16.71 5.10
CA SER A 191 10.43 -16.76 3.88
C SER A 191 11.80 -17.35 4.16
#